data_3efbaf2bf207d8b17f47aa36dda3ab85
#
_entry.id   3efbaf2bf207d8b17f47aa36dda3ab85
#
_cell.length_a   1.000
_cell.length_b   1.000
_cell.length_c   1.000
_cell.angle_alpha   90.00
_cell.angle_beta   90.00
_cell.angle_gamma   90.00
#
_symmetry.space_group_name_H-M   'P 1'
#
loop_
_entity.id
_entity.type
_entity.pdbx_description
1 polymer ?
#
loop_
_entity_poly.entity_id
_entity_poly.type
_entity_poly.pdbx_seq_one_letter_code
_entity_poly.pdbx_strand_id
1 'polypeptide(L)'
;MPQITPKILAFDVFGTVVDWHGSIAAEVRQLYPEVDGDALALAWREGYQPAMQRVRSGELGWTRIDDLHRLILDSILPRFGLADLPENERRTLNRVWHRLNPWPDVVEGLSRLKRRHIITTLSNGNIGLLTDMAKHGELPWDCVLSAEVFRAYKPDPRTYLGVADVFDVAPSEVMMVAAHQEDLAAARDCGLLTAYIERPLEFGAARPKDVSPAAENTLHARDFIDLARQLALDAVPADDDLV
;
A
#
# COMPACT_ATOMS: atom_id res chain seq x y z
N MET A 1 4.12 2.21 -30.30
CA MET A 1 4.46 2.90 -29.02
C MET A 1 5.69 2.20 -28.47
N PRO A 2 6.64 2.87 -27.79
CA PRO A 2 7.73 2.15 -27.15
C PRO A 2 7.17 1.15 -26.17
N GLN A 3 7.76 -0.02 -26.11
CA GLN A 3 7.34 -1.12 -25.23
C GLN A 3 7.57 -0.69 -23.77
N ILE A 4 6.50 -0.70 -22.95
CA ILE A 4 6.57 -0.38 -21.52
C ILE A 4 7.11 -1.62 -20.80
N THR A 5 8.36 -1.58 -20.38
CA THR A 5 8.97 -2.73 -19.72
C THR A 5 9.68 -2.29 -18.43
N PRO A 6 8.93 -2.05 -17.33
CA PRO A 6 9.55 -1.76 -16.04
C PRO A 6 10.38 -2.97 -15.58
N LYS A 7 11.55 -2.72 -15.00
CA LYS A 7 12.33 -3.75 -14.33
C LYS A 7 11.80 -4.02 -12.92
N ILE A 8 11.41 -2.94 -12.25
CA ILE A 8 10.97 -2.96 -10.86
C ILE A 8 9.50 -2.52 -10.78
N LEU A 9 8.69 -3.26 -10.06
CA LEU A 9 7.35 -2.86 -9.66
C LEU A 9 7.36 -2.55 -8.16
N ALA A 10 7.11 -1.29 -7.81
CA ALA A 10 7.04 -0.79 -6.44
C ALA A 10 5.57 -0.60 -6.05
N PHE A 11 5.12 -1.32 -5.03
CA PHE A 11 3.71 -1.38 -4.65
C PHE A 11 3.41 -0.54 -3.41
N ASP A 12 2.46 0.39 -3.52
CA ASP A 12 1.73 0.83 -2.34
C ASP A 12 1.00 -0.36 -1.70
N VAL A 13 0.83 -0.34 -0.37
CA VAL A 13 0.33 -1.51 0.35
C VAL A 13 -1.06 -1.30 0.93
N PHE A 14 -1.24 -0.27 1.77
CA PHE A 14 -2.52 -0.04 2.44
C PHE A 14 -3.60 0.41 1.45
N GLY A 15 -4.64 -0.40 1.27
CA GLY A 15 -5.71 -0.15 0.32
C GLY A 15 -5.43 -0.66 -1.10
N THR A 16 -4.16 -0.73 -1.52
CA THR A 16 -3.76 -1.26 -2.83
C THR A 16 -3.61 -2.78 -2.81
N VAL A 17 -2.79 -3.30 -1.91
CA VAL A 17 -2.50 -4.73 -1.72
C VAL A 17 -3.46 -5.37 -0.72
N VAL A 18 -3.75 -4.67 0.38
CA VAL A 18 -4.54 -5.21 1.49
C VAL A 18 -5.81 -4.41 1.74
N ASP A 19 -6.87 -5.11 2.11
CA ASP A 19 -8.13 -4.55 2.59
C ASP A 19 -7.98 -4.16 4.08
N TRP A 20 -7.50 -2.93 4.29
CA TRP A 20 -7.34 -2.41 5.66
C TRP A 20 -8.69 -2.21 6.35
N HIS A 21 -9.72 -1.70 5.63
CA HIS A 21 -11.02 -1.41 6.20
C HIS A 21 -11.73 -2.68 6.66
N GLY A 22 -11.89 -3.66 5.75
CA GLY A 22 -12.57 -4.91 6.07
C GLY A 22 -11.85 -5.71 7.15
N SER A 23 -10.52 -5.75 7.13
CA SER A 23 -9.71 -6.45 8.13
C SER A 23 -9.87 -5.86 9.53
N ILE A 24 -9.74 -4.54 9.67
CA ILE A 24 -9.89 -3.85 10.96
C ILE A 24 -11.32 -3.97 11.46
N ALA A 25 -12.32 -3.71 10.61
CA ALA A 25 -13.72 -3.78 10.98
C ALA A 25 -14.13 -5.19 11.45
N ALA A 26 -13.63 -6.24 10.79
CA ALA A 26 -13.88 -7.62 11.18
C ALA A 26 -13.28 -7.96 12.54
N GLU A 27 -12.04 -7.55 12.80
CA GLU A 27 -11.38 -7.79 14.08
C GLU A 27 -12.04 -7.02 15.22
N VAL A 28 -12.40 -5.76 15.01
CA VAL A 28 -13.10 -4.96 16.01
C VAL A 28 -14.45 -5.60 16.37
N ARG A 29 -15.23 -6.03 15.39
CA ARG A 29 -16.51 -6.74 15.63
C ARG A 29 -16.33 -8.04 16.42
N GLN A 30 -15.24 -8.74 16.19
CA GLN A 30 -14.94 -9.97 16.93
C GLN A 30 -14.54 -9.70 18.38
N LEU A 31 -13.71 -8.69 18.62
CA LEU A 31 -13.20 -8.38 19.97
C LEU A 31 -14.19 -7.54 20.80
N TYR A 32 -14.93 -6.66 20.15
CA TYR A 32 -15.84 -5.68 20.77
C TYR A 32 -17.16 -5.64 19.98
N PRO A 33 -18.06 -6.65 20.18
CA PRO A 33 -19.29 -6.79 19.37
C PRO A 33 -20.24 -5.57 19.44
N GLU A 34 -20.16 -4.76 20.50
CA GLU A 34 -20.97 -3.55 20.68
C GLU A 34 -20.41 -2.33 19.93
N VAL A 35 -19.21 -2.45 19.35
CA VAL A 35 -18.54 -1.35 18.66
C VAL A 35 -18.79 -1.44 17.15
N ASP A 36 -19.17 -0.31 16.55
CA ASP A 36 -19.22 -0.19 15.10
C ASP A 36 -17.80 -0.26 14.51
N GLY A 37 -17.43 -1.46 14.03
CA GLY A 37 -16.11 -1.72 13.50
C GLY A 37 -15.78 -0.92 12.22
N ASP A 38 -16.81 -0.66 11.39
CA ASP A 38 -16.63 0.14 10.17
C ASP A 38 -16.34 1.61 10.53
N ALA A 39 -17.09 2.17 11.46
CA ALA A 39 -16.88 3.53 11.93
C ALA A 39 -15.51 3.68 12.62
N LEU A 40 -15.08 2.70 13.42
CA LEU A 40 -13.77 2.74 14.08
C LEU A 40 -12.63 2.66 13.07
N ALA A 41 -12.70 1.74 12.08
CA ALA A 41 -11.71 1.61 11.03
C ALA A 41 -11.55 2.92 10.24
N LEU A 42 -12.67 3.55 9.87
CA LEU A 42 -12.65 4.84 9.15
C LEU A 42 -12.07 5.95 10.01
N ALA A 43 -12.47 6.07 11.28
CA ALA A 43 -11.94 7.07 12.20
C ALA A 43 -10.42 6.92 12.42
N TRP A 44 -9.93 5.68 12.47
CA TRP A 44 -8.49 5.40 12.57
C TRP A 44 -7.76 5.87 11.32
N ARG A 45 -8.29 5.55 10.14
CA ARG A 45 -7.72 5.97 8.85
C ARG A 45 -7.74 7.48 8.65
N GLU A 46 -8.78 8.17 9.12
CA GLU A 46 -8.88 9.64 9.07
C GLU A 46 -7.73 10.33 9.82
N GLY A 47 -7.24 9.74 10.91
CA GLY A 47 -6.10 10.23 11.68
C GLY A 47 -4.74 10.07 10.99
N TYR A 48 -4.65 9.26 9.94
CA TYR A 48 -3.40 8.84 9.30
C TYR A 48 -2.63 10.00 8.66
N GLN A 49 -3.25 10.77 7.78
CA GLN A 49 -2.61 11.89 7.11
C GLN A 49 -2.21 13.03 8.07
N PRO A 50 -3.08 13.46 9.03
CA PRO A 50 -2.69 14.43 10.05
C PRO A 50 -1.49 13.98 10.88
N ALA A 51 -1.41 12.70 11.30
CA ALA A 51 -0.31 12.17 12.09
C ALA A 51 1.02 12.19 11.29
N MET A 52 1.00 11.76 10.03
CA MET A 52 2.18 11.84 9.16
C MET A 52 2.60 13.30 8.88
N GLN A 53 1.63 14.23 8.79
CA GLN A 53 1.94 15.64 8.60
C GLN A 53 2.74 16.22 9.78
N ARG A 54 2.48 15.78 11.01
CA ARG A 54 3.25 16.19 12.19
C ARG A 54 4.71 15.72 12.12
N VAL A 55 4.97 14.57 11.48
CA VAL A 55 6.34 14.11 11.21
C VAL A 55 6.98 14.92 10.09
N ARG A 56 6.25 15.17 8.99
CA ARG A 56 6.75 15.98 7.85
C ARG A 56 7.05 17.42 8.22
N SER A 57 6.25 18.01 9.11
CA SER A 57 6.47 19.40 9.60
C SER A 57 7.61 19.51 10.60
N GLY A 58 8.15 18.38 11.09
CA GLY A 58 9.18 18.37 12.14
C GLY A 58 8.63 18.52 13.56
N GLU A 59 7.32 18.61 13.77
CA GLU A 59 6.68 18.61 15.12
C GLU A 59 7.00 17.33 15.88
N LEU A 60 6.92 16.20 15.18
CA LEU A 60 7.48 14.93 15.64
C LEU A 60 8.76 14.65 14.86
N GLY A 61 9.79 14.14 15.53
CA GLY A 61 10.92 13.55 14.84
C GLY A 61 10.49 12.36 13.98
N TRP A 62 11.44 11.67 13.31
CA TRP A 62 11.08 10.44 12.60
C TRP A 62 10.38 9.46 13.55
N THR A 63 9.13 9.19 13.27
CA THR A 63 8.24 8.30 14.03
C THR A 63 7.71 7.26 13.07
N ARG A 64 7.75 5.98 13.44
CA ARG A 64 7.23 4.88 12.61
C ARG A 64 5.71 4.92 12.54
N ILE A 65 5.15 4.32 11.50
CA ILE A 65 3.70 4.27 11.33
C ILE A 65 3.01 3.49 12.46
N ASP A 66 3.62 2.44 13.01
CA ASP A 66 3.11 1.72 14.17
C ASP A 66 2.85 2.62 15.38
N ASP A 67 3.80 3.52 15.63
CA ASP A 67 3.72 4.46 16.74
C ASP A 67 2.65 5.53 16.45
N LEU A 68 2.53 5.98 15.19
CA LEU A 68 1.47 6.90 14.77
C LEU A 68 0.09 6.23 14.83
N HIS A 69 -0.04 4.98 14.37
CA HIS A 69 -1.28 4.20 14.50
C HIS A 69 -1.72 4.11 15.97
N ARG A 70 -0.77 3.89 16.90
CA ARG A 70 -1.07 3.85 18.31
C ARG A 70 -1.53 5.21 18.85
N LEU A 71 -0.87 6.30 18.48
CA LEU A 71 -1.30 7.65 18.88
C LEU A 71 -2.71 7.96 18.39
N ILE A 72 -3.03 7.59 17.15
CA ILE A 72 -4.36 7.78 16.58
C ILE A 72 -5.38 6.91 17.35
N LEU A 73 -5.07 5.62 17.55
CA LEU A 73 -5.93 4.69 18.29
C LEU A 73 -6.30 5.26 19.66
N ASP A 74 -5.30 5.66 20.46
CA ASP A 74 -5.54 6.22 21.79
C ASP A 74 -6.42 7.46 21.76
N SER A 75 -6.36 8.27 20.71
CA SER A 75 -7.18 9.47 20.55
C SER A 75 -8.65 9.18 20.18
N ILE A 76 -8.91 8.06 19.49
CA ILE A 76 -10.27 7.73 19.01
C ILE A 76 -11.02 6.78 19.95
N LEU A 77 -10.33 5.93 20.73
CA LEU A 77 -10.96 4.94 21.61
C LEU A 77 -12.09 5.51 22.49
N PRO A 78 -11.98 6.73 23.11
CA PRO A 78 -13.05 7.30 23.90
C PRO A 78 -14.36 7.51 23.12
N ARG A 79 -14.29 7.79 21.81
CA ARG A 79 -15.47 7.98 20.96
C ARG A 79 -16.28 6.70 20.76
N PHE A 80 -15.65 5.55 20.99
CA PHE A 80 -16.23 4.22 20.81
C PHE A 80 -16.53 3.50 22.14
N GLY A 81 -16.48 4.21 23.26
CA GLY A 81 -16.71 3.64 24.59
C GLY A 81 -15.57 2.76 25.12
N LEU A 82 -14.38 2.83 24.50
CA LEU A 82 -13.20 2.03 24.82
C LEU A 82 -12.10 2.85 25.55
N ALA A 83 -12.49 3.92 26.27
CA ALA A 83 -11.54 4.78 26.99
C ALA A 83 -10.68 4.03 28.01
N ASP A 84 -11.28 3.05 28.69
CA ASP A 84 -10.66 2.29 29.77
C ASP A 84 -10.01 0.97 29.30
N LEU A 85 -9.82 0.81 27.97
CA LEU A 85 -9.20 -0.38 27.43
C LEU A 85 -7.79 -0.58 28.00
N PRO A 86 -7.45 -1.77 28.58
CA PRO A 86 -6.15 -2.06 29.13
C PRO A 86 -5.03 -1.95 28.12
N GLU A 87 -3.81 -1.62 28.57
CA GLU A 87 -2.65 -1.42 27.70
C GLU A 87 -2.33 -2.63 26.80
N ASN A 88 -2.42 -3.84 27.35
CA ASN A 88 -2.22 -5.07 26.58
C ASN A 88 -3.25 -5.22 25.45
N GLU A 89 -4.49 -4.84 25.68
CA GLU A 89 -5.55 -4.90 24.65
C GLU A 89 -5.37 -3.80 23.60
N ARG A 90 -5.03 -2.57 24.00
CA ARG A 90 -4.66 -1.49 23.07
C ARG A 90 -3.50 -1.91 22.15
N ARG A 91 -2.49 -2.56 22.73
CA ARG A 91 -1.35 -3.08 21.95
C ARG A 91 -1.79 -4.19 20.98
N THR A 92 -2.63 -5.10 21.42
CA THR A 92 -3.17 -6.17 20.58
C THR A 92 -4.01 -5.61 19.44
N LEU A 93 -4.89 -4.66 19.74
CA LEU A 93 -5.71 -3.98 18.73
C LEU A 93 -4.84 -3.20 17.75
N ASN A 94 -3.81 -2.45 18.22
CA ASN A 94 -2.89 -1.73 17.33
C ASN A 94 -2.18 -2.67 16.34
N ARG A 95 -1.90 -3.90 16.75
CA ARG A 95 -1.26 -4.88 15.86
C ARG A 95 -2.17 -5.47 14.77
N VAL A 96 -3.44 -5.08 14.68
CA VAL A 96 -4.30 -5.45 13.53
C VAL A 96 -3.67 -5.03 12.21
N TRP A 97 -2.98 -3.89 12.18
CA TRP A 97 -2.27 -3.40 10.99
C TRP A 97 -1.18 -4.35 10.47
N HIS A 98 -0.68 -5.26 11.30
CA HIS A 98 0.30 -6.27 10.91
C HIS A 98 -0.29 -7.53 10.25
N ARG A 99 -1.63 -7.70 10.30
CA ARG A 99 -2.35 -8.89 9.82
C ARG A 99 -3.55 -8.56 8.95
N LEU A 100 -3.42 -7.47 8.18
CA LEU A 100 -4.44 -7.11 7.20
C LEU A 100 -4.48 -8.16 6.09
N ASN A 101 -5.70 -8.51 5.66
CA ASN A 101 -5.90 -9.49 4.60
C ASN A 101 -5.63 -8.89 3.22
N PRO A 102 -4.93 -9.59 2.33
CA PRO A 102 -4.81 -9.16 0.95
C PRO A 102 -6.16 -9.22 0.23
N TRP A 103 -6.31 -8.38 -0.80
CA TRP A 103 -7.44 -8.54 -1.73
C TRP A 103 -7.34 -9.89 -2.45
N PRO A 104 -8.47 -10.48 -2.91
CA PRO A 104 -8.50 -11.85 -3.46
C PRO A 104 -7.59 -12.10 -4.68
N ASP A 105 -7.30 -11.05 -5.44
CA ASP A 105 -6.48 -11.09 -6.67
C ASP A 105 -4.97 -11.01 -6.39
N VAL A 106 -4.57 -10.64 -5.17
CA VAL A 106 -3.21 -10.16 -4.86
C VAL A 106 -2.17 -11.25 -4.94
N VAL A 107 -2.35 -12.35 -4.22
CA VAL A 107 -1.32 -13.41 -4.12
C VAL A 107 -1.04 -14.02 -5.51
N GLU A 108 -2.10 -14.29 -6.27
CA GLU A 108 -1.97 -14.79 -7.64
C GLU A 108 -1.34 -13.75 -8.57
N GLY A 109 -1.84 -12.50 -8.53
CA GLY A 109 -1.33 -11.42 -9.37
C GLY A 109 0.15 -11.13 -9.11
N LEU A 110 0.56 -10.98 -7.85
CA LEU A 110 1.97 -10.80 -7.46
C LEU A 110 2.84 -11.98 -7.90
N SER A 111 2.36 -13.21 -7.74
CA SER A 111 3.08 -14.41 -8.17
C SER A 111 3.31 -14.45 -9.69
N ARG A 112 2.36 -13.94 -10.48
CA ARG A 112 2.52 -13.80 -11.94
C ARG A 112 3.52 -12.71 -12.29
N LEU A 113 3.41 -11.53 -11.66
CA LEU A 113 4.29 -10.37 -11.90
C LEU A 113 5.75 -10.69 -11.54
N LYS A 114 5.98 -11.35 -10.41
CA LYS A 114 7.31 -11.77 -9.93
C LYS A 114 8.11 -12.61 -10.93
N ARG A 115 7.45 -13.28 -11.85
CA ARG A 115 8.16 -14.12 -12.85
C ARG A 115 9.01 -13.32 -13.82
N ARG A 116 8.72 -12.03 -14.01
CA ARG A 116 9.34 -11.17 -15.02
C ARG A 116 9.88 -9.86 -14.48
N HIS A 117 9.43 -9.46 -13.29
CA HIS A 117 9.78 -8.20 -12.66
C HIS A 117 10.25 -8.45 -11.22
N ILE A 118 11.14 -7.63 -10.72
CA ILE A 118 11.38 -7.55 -9.29
C ILE A 118 10.18 -6.84 -8.67
N ILE A 119 9.56 -7.46 -7.67
CA ILE A 119 8.42 -6.89 -6.95
C ILE A 119 8.83 -6.47 -5.55
N THR A 120 8.62 -5.20 -5.22
CA THR A 120 8.95 -4.64 -3.91
C THR A 120 7.79 -3.82 -3.35
N THR A 121 7.67 -3.73 -2.05
CA THR A 121 6.78 -2.73 -1.45
C THR A 121 7.39 -1.33 -1.55
N LEU A 122 6.55 -0.30 -1.63
CA LEU A 122 6.90 1.09 -1.33
C LEU A 122 5.76 1.70 -0.51
N SER A 123 5.81 1.48 0.78
CA SER A 123 4.75 1.82 1.71
C SER A 123 5.21 2.80 2.78
N ASN A 124 4.26 3.57 3.33
CA ASN A 124 4.48 4.33 4.55
C ASN A 124 4.54 3.41 5.81
N GLY A 125 4.17 2.13 5.69
CA GLY A 125 4.35 1.13 6.73
C GLY A 125 5.81 0.93 7.11
N ASN A 126 6.11 0.63 8.38
CA ASN A 126 7.47 0.25 8.77
C ASN A 126 7.79 -1.21 8.38
N ILE A 127 9.07 -1.53 8.26
CA ILE A 127 9.55 -2.83 7.75
C ILE A 127 8.97 -4.01 8.53
N GLY A 128 8.97 -3.93 9.87
CA GLY A 128 8.44 -5.01 10.71
C GLY A 128 6.96 -5.28 10.45
N LEU A 129 6.14 -4.23 10.34
CA LEU A 129 4.72 -4.32 10.01
C LEU A 129 4.51 -4.97 8.63
N LEU A 130 5.22 -4.50 7.61
CA LEU A 130 5.11 -5.03 6.24
C LEU A 130 5.58 -6.49 6.16
N THR A 131 6.60 -6.86 6.94
CA THR A 131 7.10 -8.24 7.01
C THR A 131 6.08 -9.18 7.67
N ASP A 132 5.50 -8.77 8.80
CA ASP A 132 4.43 -9.54 9.47
C ASP A 132 3.23 -9.72 8.54
N MET A 133 2.82 -8.64 7.87
CA MET A 133 1.72 -8.66 6.89
C MET A 133 2.02 -9.59 5.70
N ALA A 134 3.27 -9.57 5.20
CA ALA A 134 3.69 -10.46 4.13
C ALA A 134 3.61 -11.93 4.55
N LYS A 135 3.99 -12.25 5.78
CA LYS A 135 3.86 -13.60 6.36
C LYS A 135 2.40 -14.01 6.55
N HIS A 136 1.55 -13.07 7.04
CA HIS A 136 0.13 -13.33 7.25
C HIS A 136 -0.62 -13.58 5.93
N GLY A 137 -0.36 -12.76 4.91
CA GLY A 137 -1.06 -12.79 3.62
C GLY A 137 -0.34 -13.60 2.54
N GLU A 138 0.73 -14.32 2.85
CA GLU A 138 1.53 -15.09 1.88
C GLU A 138 2.01 -14.25 0.69
N LEU A 139 2.37 -12.97 0.94
CA LEU A 139 2.76 -12.03 -0.09
C LEU A 139 4.21 -12.30 -0.55
N PRO A 140 4.43 -12.61 -1.84
CA PRO A 140 5.69 -13.16 -2.32
C PRO A 140 6.74 -12.09 -2.71
N TRP A 141 6.92 -11.05 -1.90
CA TRP A 141 7.86 -9.97 -2.20
C TRP A 141 9.29 -10.46 -2.45
N ASP A 142 10.01 -9.83 -3.37
CA ASP A 142 11.45 -9.99 -3.53
C ASP A 142 12.19 -9.11 -2.53
N CYS A 143 11.66 -7.92 -2.26
CA CYS A 143 12.21 -6.97 -1.31
C CYS A 143 11.09 -6.23 -0.57
N VAL A 144 11.37 -5.78 0.65
CA VAL A 144 10.45 -4.94 1.43
C VAL A 144 11.09 -3.57 1.63
N LEU A 145 10.66 -2.60 0.81
CA LEU A 145 11.04 -1.19 0.96
C LEU A 145 9.90 -0.40 1.59
N SER A 146 10.26 0.61 2.35
CA SER A 146 9.31 1.43 3.08
C SER A 146 9.84 2.82 3.37
N ALA A 147 8.95 3.72 3.80
CA ALA A 147 9.29 5.03 4.33
C ALA A 147 10.36 4.98 5.44
N GLU A 148 10.42 3.88 6.21
CA GLU A 148 11.43 3.68 7.28
C GLU A 148 12.84 3.60 6.72
N VAL A 149 13.05 2.96 5.54
CA VAL A 149 14.35 2.88 4.86
C VAL A 149 14.83 4.27 4.48
N PHE A 150 13.95 5.09 3.95
CA PHE A 150 14.28 6.42 3.43
C PHE A 150 14.15 7.54 4.47
N ARG A 151 13.63 7.23 5.66
CA ARG A 151 13.35 8.21 6.72
C ARG A 151 12.49 9.37 6.23
N ALA A 152 11.55 9.06 5.33
CA ALA A 152 10.64 10.00 4.71
C ALA A 152 9.32 9.31 4.37
N TYR A 153 8.19 9.97 4.65
CA TYR A 153 6.88 9.50 4.23
C TYR A 153 6.55 9.96 2.81
N LYS A 154 5.90 9.10 2.02
CA LYS A 154 5.26 9.52 0.78
C LYS A 154 4.33 10.73 1.07
N PRO A 155 4.28 11.75 0.19
CA PRO A 155 4.85 11.80 -1.16
C PRO A 155 6.25 12.43 -1.27
N ASP A 156 7.12 12.33 -0.28
CA ASP A 156 8.48 12.86 -0.38
C ASP A 156 9.24 12.17 -1.53
N PRO A 157 9.86 12.91 -2.47
CA PRO A 157 10.59 12.36 -3.62
C PRO A 157 11.68 11.33 -3.25
N ARG A 158 12.28 11.47 -2.07
CA ARG A 158 13.29 10.52 -1.57
C ARG A 158 12.78 9.07 -1.51
N THR A 159 11.47 8.89 -1.31
CA THR A 159 10.88 7.55 -1.25
C THR A 159 10.81 6.89 -2.63
N TYR A 160 10.41 7.64 -3.64
CA TYR A 160 10.26 7.13 -5.02
C TYR A 160 11.61 6.96 -5.70
N LEU A 161 12.47 7.98 -5.66
CA LEU A 161 13.82 7.93 -6.23
C LEU A 161 14.69 6.92 -5.51
N GLY A 162 14.51 6.75 -4.20
CA GLY A 162 15.24 5.77 -3.41
C GLY A 162 14.98 4.31 -3.85
N VAL A 163 13.86 4.00 -4.48
CA VAL A 163 13.66 2.68 -5.09
C VAL A 163 14.60 2.49 -6.28
N ALA A 164 14.72 3.49 -7.15
CA ALA A 164 15.62 3.44 -8.28
C ALA A 164 17.09 3.31 -7.83
N ASP A 165 17.47 4.06 -6.79
CA ASP A 165 18.82 4.01 -6.21
C ASP A 165 19.14 2.63 -5.60
N VAL A 166 18.19 2.01 -4.87
CA VAL A 166 18.39 0.69 -4.25
C VAL A 166 18.66 -0.40 -5.28
N PHE A 167 18.03 -0.32 -6.45
CA PHE A 167 18.15 -1.33 -7.49
C PHE A 167 19.11 -0.93 -8.62
N ASP A 168 19.79 0.21 -8.52
CA ASP A 168 20.71 0.75 -9.52
C ASP A 168 20.08 0.80 -10.93
N VAL A 169 18.89 1.40 -11.02
CA VAL A 169 18.12 1.55 -12.27
C VAL A 169 17.69 3.01 -12.47
N ALA A 170 17.34 3.36 -13.71
CA ALA A 170 16.73 4.66 -13.96
C ALA A 170 15.31 4.74 -13.38
N PRO A 171 14.83 5.92 -12.93
CA PRO A 171 13.45 6.08 -12.47
C PRO A 171 12.41 5.59 -13.48
N SER A 172 12.66 5.78 -14.78
CA SER A 172 11.78 5.30 -15.86
C SER A 172 11.72 3.77 -16.02
N GLU A 173 12.56 3.02 -15.31
CA GLU A 173 12.54 1.56 -15.25
C GLU A 173 11.79 1.04 -14.00
N VAL A 174 11.33 1.94 -13.13
CA VAL A 174 10.51 1.64 -11.97
C VAL A 174 9.06 2.01 -12.27
N MET A 175 8.12 1.13 -11.96
CA MET A 175 6.68 1.42 -12.03
C MET A 175 6.10 1.44 -10.62
N MET A 176 5.52 2.57 -10.23
CA MET A 176 4.70 2.66 -9.02
C MET A 176 3.31 2.08 -9.28
N VAL A 177 2.89 1.13 -8.47
CA VAL A 177 1.58 0.46 -8.54
C VAL A 177 0.76 0.86 -7.32
N ALA A 178 -0.34 1.57 -7.51
CA ALA A 178 -1.15 2.06 -6.40
C ALA A 178 -2.64 2.22 -6.78
N ALA A 179 -3.49 2.16 -5.76
CA ALA A 179 -4.91 2.52 -5.86
C ALA A 179 -5.19 4.01 -5.56
N HIS A 180 -4.15 4.84 -5.40
CA HIS A 180 -4.25 6.24 -5.00
C HIS A 180 -3.64 7.15 -6.07
N GLN A 181 -4.46 8.00 -6.67
CA GLN A 181 -4.02 8.91 -7.74
C GLN A 181 -2.94 9.90 -7.28
N GLU A 182 -3.02 10.37 -6.03
CA GLU A 182 -2.04 11.30 -5.47
C GLU A 182 -0.65 10.65 -5.34
N ASP A 183 -0.60 9.37 -4.96
CA ASP A 183 0.64 8.61 -4.86
C ASP A 183 1.27 8.41 -6.26
N LEU A 184 0.44 8.10 -7.26
CA LEU A 184 0.88 7.97 -8.65
C LEU A 184 1.32 9.31 -9.25
N ALA A 185 0.65 10.41 -8.91
CA ALA A 185 1.07 11.75 -9.35
C ALA A 185 2.47 12.08 -8.83
N ALA A 186 2.73 11.87 -7.55
CA ALA A 186 4.05 12.11 -6.96
C ALA A 186 5.13 11.19 -7.55
N ALA A 187 4.79 9.94 -7.89
CA ALA A 187 5.70 9.03 -8.56
C ALA A 187 6.05 9.51 -9.99
N ARG A 188 5.06 10.01 -10.75
CA ARG A 188 5.30 10.60 -12.09
C ARG A 188 6.19 11.83 -12.02
N ASP A 189 6.00 12.68 -11.02
CA ASP A 189 6.85 13.87 -10.82
C ASP A 189 8.32 13.49 -10.56
N CYS A 190 8.56 12.27 -10.08
CA CYS A 190 9.89 11.67 -9.94
C CYS A 190 10.37 10.91 -11.19
N GLY A 191 9.59 10.88 -12.27
CA GLY A 191 9.95 10.20 -13.52
C GLY A 191 9.67 8.70 -13.55
N LEU A 192 8.92 8.16 -12.59
CA LEU A 192 8.51 6.77 -12.58
C LEU A 192 7.35 6.52 -13.56
N LEU A 193 7.25 5.29 -14.05
CA LEU A 193 6.03 4.76 -14.66
C LEU A 193 4.97 4.54 -13.58
N THR A 194 3.68 4.52 -13.96
CA THR A 194 2.58 4.35 -13.01
C THR A 194 1.55 3.36 -13.48
N ALA A 195 1.05 2.53 -12.57
CA ALA A 195 -0.11 1.67 -12.79
C ALA A 195 -1.16 1.92 -11.70
N TYR A 196 -2.34 2.34 -12.11
CA TYR A 196 -3.48 2.46 -11.21
C TYR A 196 -4.18 1.11 -11.08
N ILE A 197 -4.53 0.73 -9.85
CA ILE A 197 -5.31 -0.48 -9.54
C ILE A 197 -6.65 -0.07 -8.95
N GLU A 198 -7.74 -0.60 -9.51
CA GLU A 198 -9.08 -0.36 -8.99
C GLU A 198 -9.28 -1.06 -7.65
N ARG A 199 -9.68 -0.28 -6.64
CA ARG A 199 -10.11 -0.77 -5.32
C ARG A 199 -11.38 -0.03 -4.90
N PRO A 200 -12.52 -0.30 -5.57
CA PRO A 200 -13.75 0.45 -5.32
C PRO A 200 -14.28 0.30 -3.89
N LEU A 201 -13.93 -0.80 -3.21
CA LEU A 201 -14.39 -1.10 -1.85
C LEU A 201 -13.36 -0.75 -0.76
N GLU A 202 -12.32 0.02 -1.07
CA GLU A 202 -11.25 0.36 -0.11
C GLU A 202 -11.78 0.96 1.20
N PHE A 203 -12.85 1.74 1.13
CA PHE A 203 -13.48 2.39 2.30
C PHE A 203 -14.78 1.69 2.74
N GLY A 204 -14.95 0.42 2.35
CA GLY A 204 -16.17 -0.36 2.59
C GLY A 204 -17.28 -0.11 1.57
N ALA A 205 -18.27 -0.99 1.57
CA ALA A 205 -19.36 -0.97 0.58
C ALA A 205 -20.25 0.28 0.67
N ALA A 206 -20.33 0.91 1.85
CA ALA A 206 -21.12 2.13 2.08
C ALA A 206 -20.44 3.40 1.49
N ARG A 207 -19.15 3.35 1.20
CA ARG A 207 -18.35 4.47 0.66
C ARG A 207 -17.54 4.01 -0.55
N PRO A 208 -18.18 3.64 -1.67
CA PRO A 208 -17.46 3.21 -2.87
C PRO A 208 -16.57 4.34 -3.39
N LYS A 209 -15.35 3.98 -3.76
CA LYS A 209 -14.35 4.88 -4.32
C LYS A 209 -14.56 5.04 -5.80
N ASP A 210 -14.40 6.26 -6.31
CA ASP A 210 -14.28 6.49 -7.75
C ASP A 210 -12.97 5.87 -8.28
N VAL A 211 -13.10 4.97 -9.23
CA VAL A 211 -11.99 4.26 -9.86
C VAL A 211 -11.86 4.62 -11.34
N SER A 212 -12.40 5.75 -11.76
CA SER A 212 -12.34 6.22 -13.15
C SER A 212 -10.90 6.33 -13.64
N PRO A 213 -10.62 5.95 -14.90
CA PRO A 213 -9.30 6.07 -15.49
C PRO A 213 -8.80 7.51 -15.53
N ALA A 214 -7.52 7.70 -15.19
CA ALA A 214 -6.79 8.95 -15.39
C ALA A 214 -5.77 8.74 -16.52
N ALA A 215 -5.85 9.60 -17.55
CA ALA A 215 -5.03 9.46 -18.77
C ALA A 215 -3.53 9.65 -18.53
N GLU A 216 -3.17 10.25 -17.38
CA GLU A 216 -1.79 10.49 -16.97
C GLU A 216 -1.08 9.23 -16.49
N ASN A 217 -1.82 8.18 -16.11
CA ASN A 217 -1.22 6.93 -15.70
C ASN A 217 -0.76 6.12 -16.91
N THR A 218 0.39 5.46 -16.77
CA THR A 218 0.93 4.59 -17.82
C THR A 218 0.00 3.40 -18.09
N LEU A 219 -0.51 2.77 -17.02
CA LEU A 219 -1.47 1.68 -17.07
C LEU A 219 -2.63 1.92 -16.11
N HIS A 220 -3.79 1.33 -16.46
CA HIS A 220 -4.96 1.23 -15.60
C HIS A 220 -5.42 -0.23 -15.61
N ALA A 221 -5.46 -0.86 -14.46
CA ALA A 221 -5.83 -2.27 -14.32
C ALA A 221 -6.93 -2.44 -13.26
N ARG A 222 -7.85 -3.34 -13.53
CA ARG A 222 -8.95 -3.66 -12.62
C ARG A 222 -8.47 -4.35 -11.34
N ASP A 223 -7.38 -5.12 -11.46
CA ASP A 223 -6.80 -5.91 -10.39
C ASP A 223 -5.35 -6.32 -10.75
N PHE A 224 -4.63 -7.00 -9.85
CA PHE A 224 -3.26 -7.42 -10.11
C PHE A 224 -3.13 -8.53 -11.17
N ILE A 225 -4.17 -9.35 -11.36
CA ILE A 225 -4.19 -10.35 -12.41
C ILE A 225 -4.30 -9.67 -13.77
N ASP A 226 -5.12 -8.63 -13.87
CA ASP A 226 -5.25 -7.81 -15.06
C ASP A 226 -3.95 -7.03 -15.35
N LEU A 227 -3.30 -6.44 -14.34
CA LEU A 227 -1.99 -5.81 -14.48
C LEU A 227 -0.95 -6.79 -15.03
N ALA A 228 -0.90 -8.00 -14.46
CA ALA A 228 0.03 -9.04 -14.93
C ALA A 228 -0.23 -9.44 -16.39
N ARG A 229 -1.49 -9.43 -16.84
CA ARG A 229 -1.85 -9.70 -18.24
C ARG A 229 -1.40 -8.56 -19.15
N GLN A 230 -1.63 -7.31 -18.78
CA GLN A 230 -1.23 -6.15 -19.58
C GLN A 230 0.28 -6.12 -19.77
N LEU A 231 1.06 -6.25 -18.69
CA LEU A 231 2.53 -6.29 -18.74
C LEU A 231 3.08 -7.51 -19.49
N ALA A 232 2.37 -8.64 -19.52
CA ALA A 232 2.77 -9.81 -20.29
C ALA A 232 2.53 -9.65 -21.80
N LEU A 233 1.47 -8.93 -22.21
CA LEU A 233 1.16 -8.66 -23.62
C LEU A 233 2.16 -7.67 -24.21
N ASP A 234 2.62 -6.70 -23.43
CA ASP A 234 3.63 -5.74 -23.88
C ASP A 234 5.04 -6.39 -24.02
N ALA A 235 5.22 -7.58 -23.46
CA ALA A 235 6.50 -8.30 -23.44
C ALA A 235 6.60 -9.45 -24.47
N VAL A 236 5.75 -9.49 -25.51
CA VAL A 236 5.92 -10.47 -26.59
C VAL A 236 7.16 -10.11 -27.40
N PRO A 237 8.21 -10.96 -27.45
CA PRO A 237 9.36 -10.71 -28.29
C PRO A 237 8.91 -10.69 -29.76
N ALA A 238 9.45 -9.76 -30.53
CA ALA A 238 9.48 -9.93 -31.97
C ALA A 238 10.22 -11.26 -32.26
N ASP A 239 9.59 -12.11 -33.03
CA ASP A 239 10.02 -13.40 -33.54
C ASP A 239 11.49 -13.76 -33.31
N ASP A 240 11.74 -14.83 -32.54
CA ASP A 240 12.88 -15.69 -32.79
C ASP A 240 12.66 -16.34 -34.17
N ASP A 241 13.13 -15.68 -35.22
CA ASP A 241 13.40 -16.33 -36.50
C ASP A 241 14.49 -17.36 -36.26
N LEU A 242 14.04 -18.57 -36.04
CA LEU A 242 14.86 -19.79 -36.13
C LEU A 242 15.39 -19.96 -37.53
N VAL A 243 16.70 -19.96 -37.69
CA VAL A 243 17.40 -20.75 -38.66
C VAL A 243 18.14 -21.87 -37.99
#